data_ed597b81877cf125b55d668cad94cefc
#
_entry.id   ed597b81877cf125b55d668cad94cefc
#
_cell.length_a   1.000
_cell.length_b   1.000
_cell.length_c   1.000
_cell.angle_alpha   90.00
_cell.angle_beta   90.00
_cell.angle_gamma   90.00
#
_symmetry.space_group_name_H-M   'P 1'
#
loop_
_entity.id
_entity.type
_entity.pdbx_description
1 polymer ?
#
loop_
_entity_poly.entity_id
_entity_poly.type
_entity_poly.pdbx_seq_one_letter_code
_entity_poly.pdbx_strand_id
1 'polypeptide(L)'
;MKKTIITIVIIIAALGVIGYVLNNNKKKNKEKTDIVAEKNAAVSVKVTPVKTEVVSLDFVANGNFAPTQELTFSAEKSGKVISVLAKEGDYVRVGQTLLTMRGDIINVNAQQAQAVYNNAKSDYARYENAFKTGGVTKQQLDQAKLALTNAQSNLTQANINVGDTKVKAPINGFINKKYIEPGSILTGMPATALFDIVNTAKLKLTVTVNENQVASLKLGDNINVTASVYPDKTFPGKITFIAAKADASLNFPVEIEITNNSNNDLKAGMYGTANFASKQQKQSLTVVPRNAFVGSVSSNEIFVAENGVAKLKKVVAGRILGDQVEILSGLSDGEKVITTGQINLQDGNTVEIIK
;
A
#
# COMPACT_ATOMS: atom_id res chain seq x y z
N MET A 1 19.35 86.85 52.79
CA MET A 1 19.71 86.99 51.36
C MET A 1 20.46 85.81 50.78
N LYS A 2 21.44 85.14 51.44
CA LYS A 2 22.15 83.97 50.86
C LYS A 2 21.25 82.73 50.65
N LYS A 3 20.30 82.46 51.54
CA LYS A 3 19.38 81.26 51.40
C LYS A 3 18.37 81.40 50.26
N THR A 4 17.89 82.64 49.95
CA THR A 4 16.95 82.89 48.86
C THR A 4 17.62 82.79 47.48
N ILE A 5 18.89 83.14 47.39
CA ILE A 5 19.64 82.99 46.12
C ILE A 5 19.89 81.53 45.81
N ILE A 6 20.18 80.68 46.80
CA ILE A 6 20.40 79.18 46.62
C ILE A 6 19.13 78.52 46.17
N THR A 7 17.95 78.88 46.73
CA THR A 7 16.67 78.29 46.29
C THR A 7 16.31 78.67 44.87
N ILE A 8 16.59 79.87 44.42
CA ILE A 8 16.37 80.35 43.05
C ILE A 8 17.26 79.53 42.06
N VAL A 9 18.54 79.34 42.42
CA VAL A 9 19.45 78.53 41.58
C VAL A 9 19.00 77.08 41.46
N ILE A 10 18.51 76.48 42.55
CA ILE A 10 17.97 75.08 42.52
C ILE A 10 16.73 75.01 41.67
N ILE A 11 15.83 75.98 41.70
CA ILE A 11 14.63 76.03 40.86
C ILE A 11 14.99 76.18 39.38
N ILE A 12 15.95 77.02 39.04
CA ILE A 12 16.42 77.18 37.66
C ILE A 12 17.10 75.92 37.17
N ALA A 13 17.90 75.26 37.99
CA ALA A 13 18.52 73.97 37.65
C ALA A 13 17.46 72.85 37.43
N ALA A 14 16.43 72.80 38.30
CA ALA A 14 15.32 71.86 38.16
C ALA A 14 14.50 72.07 36.86
N LEU A 15 14.22 73.33 36.53
CA LEU A 15 13.54 73.69 35.26
C LEU A 15 14.40 73.35 34.04
N GLY A 16 15.72 73.51 34.12
CA GLY A 16 16.67 73.10 33.07
C GLY A 16 16.65 71.55 32.84
N VAL A 17 16.63 70.82 33.93
CA VAL A 17 16.54 69.32 33.86
C VAL A 17 15.19 68.91 33.30
N ILE A 18 14.09 69.50 33.71
CA ILE A 18 12.74 69.21 33.16
C ILE A 18 12.70 69.55 31.65
N GLY A 19 13.23 70.73 31.26
CA GLY A 19 13.30 71.08 29.84
C GLY A 19 14.13 70.09 29.00
N TYR A 20 15.25 69.62 29.54
CA TYR A 20 16.09 68.64 28.90
C TYR A 20 15.36 67.27 28.75
N VAL A 21 14.70 66.80 29.81
CA VAL A 21 13.93 65.53 29.78
C VAL A 21 12.76 65.60 28.80
N LEU A 22 12.04 66.75 28.80
CA LEU A 22 10.92 66.93 27.86
C LEU A 22 11.39 66.97 26.41
N ASN A 23 12.50 67.63 26.12
CA ASN A 23 13.06 67.69 24.77
C ASN A 23 13.58 66.33 24.31
N ASN A 24 14.21 65.56 25.21
CA ASN A 24 14.69 64.23 24.92
C ASN A 24 13.54 63.25 24.72
N ASN A 25 12.48 63.37 25.52
CA ASN A 25 11.26 62.55 25.31
C ASN A 25 10.50 62.87 24.01
N LYS A 26 10.53 64.20 23.63
CA LYS A 26 9.97 64.67 22.36
C LYS A 26 10.72 64.03 21.14
N LYS A 27 12.06 63.97 21.21
CA LYS A 27 12.90 63.30 20.20
C LYS A 27 12.59 61.79 20.14
N LYS A 28 12.57 61.11 21.28
CA LYS A 28 12.26 59.70 21.35
C LYS A 28 10.86 59.34 20.86
N ASN A 29 9.87 60.21 21.13
CA ASN A 29 8.52 60.05 20.64
C ASN A 29 8.43 60.30 19.12
N LYS A 30 9.21 61.23 18.59
CA LYS A 30 9.28 61.44 17.14
C LYS A 30 9.92 60.27 16.42
N GLU A 31 11.03 59.71 16.93
CA GLU A 31 11.65 58.49 16.40
C GLU A 31 10.68 57.30 16.43
N LYS A 32 9.90 57.14 17.51
CA LYS A 32 8.86 56.09 17.57
C LYS A 32 7.74 56.30 16.55
N THR A 33 7.36 57.57 16.29
CA THR A 33 6.33 57.91 15.30
C THR A 33 6.85 57.69 13.87
N ASP A 34 8.12 57.99 13.63
CA ASP A 34 8.77 57.77 12.33
C ASP A 34 8.92 56.26 12.05
N ILE A 35 9.24 55.42 13.08
CA ILE A 35 9.26 53.97 12.97
C ILE A 35 7.84 53.40 12.67
N VAL A 36 6.78 54.00 13.21
CA VAL A 36 5.39 53.59 12.91
C VAL A 36 4.96 54.03 11.51
N ALA A 37 5.49 55.18 11.03
CA ALA A 37 5.26 55.63 9.64
C ALA A 37 6.00 54.76 8.62
N GLU A 38 7.21 54.26 8.95
CA GLU A 38 7.95 53.29 8.13
C GLU A 38 7.26 51.91 8.07
N LYS A 39 6.50 51.54 9.11
CA LYS A 39 5.64 50.32 9.10
C LYS A 39 4.47 50.37 8.11
N ASN A 40 4.16 51.53 7.57
CA ASN A 40 3.17 51.72 6.49
C ASN A 40 3.81 51.70 5.08
N ALA A 41 5.09 51.35 4.98
CA ALA A 41 5.70 51.07 3.68
C ALA A 41 4.94 49.93 2.99
N ALA A 42 4.65 50.06 1.70
CA ALA A 42 3.96 49.07 0.92
C ALA A 42 4.72 47.73 0.99
N VAL A 43 4.04 46.69 1.39
CA VAL A 43 4.64 45.35 1.46
C VAL A 43 4.75 44.80 0.04
N SER A 44 5.94 44.40 -0.38
CA SER A 44 6.17 43.79 -1.68
C SER A 44 5.58 42.37 -1.71
N VAL A 45 4.67 42.12 -2.62
CA VAL A 45 3.92 40.84 -2.75
C VAL A 45 3.95 40.29 -4.17
N LYS A 46 3.95 38.98 -4.31
CA LYS A 46 3.61 38.31 -5.60
C LYS A 46 2.16 37.93 -5.59
N VAL A 47 1.53 38.05 -6.75
CA VAL A 47 0.13 37.74 -6.93
C VAL A 47 -0.06 36.76 -8.09
N THR A 48 -1.07 35.92 -7.98
CA THR A 48 -1.53 35.02 -9.05
C THR A 48 -3.02 35.30 -9.30
N PRO A 49 -3.46 35.46 -10.54
CA PRO A 49 -4.88 35.60 -10.82
C PRO A 49 -5.60 34.28 -10.54
N VAL A 50 -6.77 34.35 -9.91
CA VAL A 50 -7.68 33.22 -9.80
C VAL A 50 -8.15 32.84 -11.20
N LYS A 51 -8.05 31.57 -11.54
CA LYS A 51 -8.47 31.05 -12.83
C LYS A 51 -9.35 29.83 -12.65
N THR A 52 -10.33 29.72 -13.52
CA THR A 52 -11.05 28.50 -13.70
C THR A 52 -10.31 27.64 -14.71
N GLU A 53 -9.70 26.56 -14.25
CA GLU A 53 -8.91 25.63 -15.08
C GLU A 53 -9.63 24.29 -15.21
N VAL A 54 -9.41 23.64 -16.35
CA VAL A 54 -9.87 22.27 -16.58
C VAL A 54 -8.87 21.33 -15.97
N VAL A 55 -9.12 20.89 -14.75
CA VAL A 55 -8.20 20.05 -13.99
C VAL A 55 -8.51 18.58 -14.23
N SER A 56 -7.46 17.80 -14.49
CA SER A 56 -7.54 16.34 -14.46
C SER A 56 -7.52 15.87 -13.01
N LEU A 57 -8.43 14.99 -12.66
CA LEU A 57 -8.48 14.37 -11.32
C LEU A 57 -7.65 13.09 -11.26
N ASP A 58 -6.64 12.98 -12.15
CA ASP A 58 -5.71 11.86 -12.13
C ASP A 58 -4.91 11.88 -10.83
N PHE A 59 -4.65 10.69 -10.30
CA PHE A 59 -3.81 10.56 -9.13
C PHE A 59 -2.90 9.35 -9.24
N VAL A 60 -1.87 9.33 -8.44
CA VAL A 60 -0.93 8.22 -8.34
C VAL A 60 -0.96 7.62 -6.95
N ALA A 61 -0.76 6.32 -6.85
CA ALA A 61 -0.58 5.64 -5.59
C ALA A 61 0.64 4.71 -5.67
N ASN A 62 1.47 4.78 -4.64
CA ASN A 62 2.67 3.96 -4.53
C ASN A 62 2.36 2.71 -3.72
N GLY A 63 3.05 1.63 -4.05
CA GLY A 63 2.89 0.36 -3.37
C GLY A 63 4.05 -0.59 -3.65
N ASN A 64 3.86 -1.83 -3.29
CA ASN A 64 4.84 -2.89 -3.54
C ASN A 64 4.22 -4.04 -4.32
N PHE A 65 5.04 -4.64 -5.18
CA PHE A 65 4.66 -5.86 -5.89
C PHE A 65 4.69 -7.04 -4.93
N ALA A 66 3.60 -7.78 -4.88
CA ALA A 66 3.46 -9.03 -4.14
C ALA A 66 3.15 -10.18 -5.10
N PRO A 67 3.53 -11.41 -4.80
CA PRO A 67 3.14 -12.56 -5.59
C PRO A 67 1.64 -12.81 -5.46
N THR A 68 1.02 -13.37 -6.48
CA THR A 68 -0.40 -13.78 -6.37
C THR A 68 -0.57 -15.00 -5.48
N GLN A 69 0.45 -15.85 -5.41
CA GLN A 69 0.49 -17.04 -4.56
C GLN A 69 1.87 -17.16 -3.92
N GLU A 70 1.88 -17.29 -2.61
CA GLU A 70 3.05 -17.57 -1.79
C GLU A 70 2.64 -18.58 -0.73
N LEU A 71 3.41 -19.62 -0.55
CA LEU A 71 3.08 -20.69 0.38
C LEU A 71 4.34 -21.21 1.07
N THR A 72 4.41 -21.02 2.38
CA THR A 72 5.32 -21.79 3.21
C THR A 72 4.72 -23.15 3.48
N PHE A 73 5.20 -24.13 2.77
CA PHE A 73 4.70 -25.48 2.75
C PHE A 73 5.38 -26.32 3.82
N SER A 74 4.59 -27.03 4.62
CA SER A 74 5.07 -27.79 5.78
C SER A 74 4.78 -29.29 5.63
N ALA A 75 5.47 -30.10 6.42
CA ALA A 75 5.30 -31.55 6.42
C ALA A 75 3.95 -31.96 7.01
N GLU A 76 3.19 -32.77 6.29
CA GLU A 76 1.94 -33.38 6.77
C GLU A 76 2.17 -34.71 7.49
N LYS A 77 3.24 -35.39 7.15
CA LYS A 77 3.61 -36.70 7.69
C LYS A 77 5.00 -36.67 8.35
N SER A 78 5.16 -37.46 9.39
CA SER A 78 6.45 -37.66 10.04
C SER A 78 7.27 -38.71 9.30
N GLY A 79 8.58 -38.47 9.23
CA GLY A 79 9.50 -39.41 8.57
C GLY A 79 10.92 -38.85 8.42
N LYS A 80 11.87 -39.71 8.07
CA LYS A 80 13.25 -39.30 7.79
C LYS A 80 13.41 -38.98 6.31
N VAL A 81 13.94 -37.80 5.99
CA VAL A 81 14.27 -37.37 4.63
C VAL A 81 15.49 -38.18 4.11
N ILE A 82 15.34 -38.83 2.95
CA ILE A 82 16.44 -39.53 2.27
C ILE A 82 17.12 -38.61 1.28
N SER A 83 16.32 -37.90 0.45
CA SER A 83 16.84 -37.01 -0.57
C SER A 83 15.97 -35.79 -0.72
N VAL A 84 16.61 -34.67 -1.03
CA VAL A 84 15.97 -33.40 -1.41
C VAL A 84 16.37 -33.14 -2.85
N LEU A 85 15.36 -33.05 -3.73
CA LEU A 85 15.51 -32.97 -5.19
C LEU A 85 15.47 -31.54 -5.69
N ALA A 86 14.86 -30.62 -4.92
CA ALA A 86 14.70 -29.21 -5.27
C ALA A 86 15.68 -28.35 -4.46
N LYS A 87 16.23 -27.31 -5.10
CA LYS A 87 17.14 -26.32 -4.51
C LYS A 87 16.50 -24.93 -4.51
N GLU A 88 17.02 -24.04 -3.67
CA GLU A 88 16.65 -22.63 -3.71
C GLU A 88 16.95 -22.03 -5.08
N GLY A 89 16.00 -21.27 -5.62
CA GLY A 89 16.04 -20.72 -6.98
C GLY A 89 15.46 -21.61 -8.07
N ASP A 90 15.21 -22.91 -7.81
CA ASP A 90 14.58 -23.80 -8.79
C ASP A 90 13.12 -23.43 -9.04
N TYR A 91 12.71 -23.48 -10.32
CA TYR A 91 11.29 -23.43 -10.68
C TYR A 91 10.66 -24.82 -10.58
N VAL A 92 9.59 -24.94 -9.83
CA VAL A 92 8.87 -26.20 -9.63
C VAL A 92 7.43 -26.12 -10.15
N ARG A 93 6.90 -27.28 -10.55
CA ARG A 93 5.51 -27.41 -11.02
C ARG A 93 4.67 -28.18 -10.02
N VAL A 94 3.38 -27.87 -9.97
CA VAL A 94 2.41 -28.66 -9.19
C VAL A 94 2.59 -30.15 -9.45
N GLY A 95 2.66 -30.96 -8.37
CA GLY A 95 2.85 -32.40 -8.43
C GLY A 95 4.30 -32.85 -8.61
N GLN A 96 5.26 -31.96 -8.86
CA GLN A 96 6.68 -32.29 -8.94
C GLN A 96 7.18 -32.73 -7.56
N THR A 97 7.90 -33.87 -7.51
CA THR A 97 8.50 -34.36 -6.26
C THR A 97 9.67 -33.47 -5.85
N LEU A 98 9.59 -32.92 -4.64
CA LEU A 98 10.62 -32.04 -4.06
C LEU A 98 11.59 -32.79 -3.14
N LEU A 99 11.08 -33.77 -2.40
CA LEU A 99 11.89 -34.61 -1.53
C LEU A 99 11.28 -36.03 -1.44
N THR A 100 12.09 -36.96 -0.97
CA THR A 100 11.67 -38.32 -0.66
C THR A 100 11.99 -38.67 0.78
N MET A 101 11.04 -39.30 1.46
CA MET A 101 11.19 -39.84 2.80
C MET A 101 11.52 -41.34 2.77
N ARG A 102 12.02 -41.88 3.88
CA ARG A 102 12.22 -43.30 4.04
C ARG A 102 10.89 -44.06 3.94
N GLY A 103 10.81 -44.99 3.00
CA GLY A 103 9.61 -45.73 2.75
C GLY A 103 9.81 -47.25 2.77
N ASP A 104 10.91 -47.77 3.28
CA ASP A 104 11.24 -49.19 3.21
C ASP A 104 10.11 -50.09 3.75
N ILE A 105 9.66 -49.83 4.98
CA ILE A 105 8.57 -50.58 5.63
C ILE A 105 7.23 -50.33 4.91
N ILE A 106 6.99 -49.09 4.47
CA ILE A 106 5.76 -48.70 3.77
C ILE A 106 5.64 -49.45 2.43
N ASN A 107 6.75 -49.57 1.70
CA ASN A 107 6.79 -50.31 0.45
C ASN A 107 6.56 -51.83 0.67
N VAL A 108 7.11 -52.44 1.72
CA VAL A 108 6.86 -53.83 2.08
C VAL A 108 5.39 -54.06 2.40
N ASN A 109 4.76 -53.14 3.18
CA ASN A 109 3.34 -53.23 3.51
C ASN A 109 2.46 -53.11 2.24
N ALA A 110 2.82 -52.24 1.28
CA ALA A 110 2.10 -52.17 0.01
C ALA A 110 2.21 -53.42 -0.84
N GLN A 111 3.41 -54.05 -0.88
CA GLN A 111 3.60 -55.35 -1.56
C GLN A 111 2.76 -56.45 -0.92
N GLN A 112 2.69 -56.50 0.42
CA GLN A 112 1.85 -57.44 1.14
C GLN A 112 0.36 -57.20 0.83
N ALA A 113 -0.13 -55.97 0.88
CA ALA A 113 -1.52 -55.62 0.53
C ALA A 113 -1.85 -56.00 -0.92
N GLN A 114 -0.89 -55.79 -1.85
CA GLN A 114 -1.05 -56.19 -3.25
C GLN A 114 -1.22 -57.73 -3.40
N ALA A 115 -0.43 -58.50 -2.66
CA ALA A 115 -0.52 -59.99 -2.68
C ALA A 115 -1.89 -60.45 -2.14
N VAL A 116 -2.37 -59.88 -1.03
CA VAL A 116 -3.69 -60.17 -0.45
C VAL A 116 -4.81 -59.83 -1.43
N TYR A 117 -4.72 -58.64 -2.08
CA TYR A 117 -5.69 -58.27 -3.11
C TYR A 117 -5.71 -59.26 -4.29
N ASN A 118 -4.56 -59.66 -4.81
CA ASN A 118 -4.47 -60.60 -5.92
C ASN A 118 -5.08 -61.95 -5.56
N ASN A 119 -4.84 -62.46 -4.33
CA ASN A 119 -5.44 -63.70 -3.83
C ASN A 119 -6.97 -63.58 -3.73
N ALA A 120 -7.49 -62.55 -3.07
CA ALA A 120 -8.92 -62.30 -2.93
C ALA A 120 -9.62 -62.14 -4.30
N LYS A 121 -8.97 -61.49 -5.26
CA LYS A 121 -9.46 -61.34 -6.63
C LYS A 121 -9.57 -62.71 -7.34
N SER A 122 -8.55 -63.55 -7.18
CA SER A 122 -8.55 -64.89 -7.77
C SER A 122 -9.62 -65.77 -7.12
N ASP A 123 -9.81 -65.71 -5.82
CA ASP A 123 -10.81 -66.40 -5.06
C ASP A 123 -12.22 -65.96 -5.50
N TYR A 124 -12.48 -64.65 -5.53
CA TYR A 124 -13.77 -64.15 -6.02
C TYR A 124 -14.09 -64.71 -7.45
N ALA A 125 -13.13 -64.64 -8.36
CA ALA A 125 -13.34 -65.18 -9.74
C ALA A 125 -13.66 -66.64 -9.75
N ARG A 126 -13.03 -67.48 -8.88
CA ARG A 126 -13.36 -68.91 -8.74
C ARG A 126 -14.79 -69.10 -8.19
N TYR A 127 -15.16 -68.36 -7.13
CA TYR A 127 -16.51 -68.44 -6.57
C TYR A 127 -17.59 -67.98 -7.56
N GLU A 128 -17.30 -66.88 -8.30
CA GLU A 128 -18.20 -66.40 -9.33
C GLU A 128 -18.46 -67.41 -10.45
N ASN A 129 -17.41 -68.10 -10.91
CA ASN A 129 -17.56 -69.17 -11.91
C ASN A 129 -18.29 -70.42 -11.36
N ALA A 130 -17.97 -70.81 -10.13
CA ALA A 130 -18.63 -71.91 -9.47
C ALA A 130 -20.13 -71.59 -9.19
N PHE A 131 -20.47 -70.37 -8.87
CA PHE A 131 -21.87 -69.98 -8.67
C PHE A 131 -22.71 -70.10 -9.98
N LYS A 132 -22.13 -69.71 -11.12
CA LYS A 132 -22.78 -69.88 -12.44
C LYS A 132 -23.16 -71.30 -12.75
N THR A 133 -22.43 -72.27 -12.20
CA THR A 133 -22.67 -73.71 -12.37
C THR A 133 -23.38 -74.41 -11.20
N GLY A 134 -23.85 -73.63 -10.21
CA GLY A 134 -24.54 -74.14 -9.02
C GLY A 134 -23.61 -74.78 -7.98
N GLY A 135 -22.27 -74.63 -8.10
CA GLY A 135 -21.28 -75.29 -7.24
C GLY A 135 -21.07 -74.62 -5.86
N VAL A 136 -21.57 -73.39 -5.69
CA VAL A 136 -21.46 -72.60 -4.42
C VAL A 136 -22.76 -71.84 -4.17
N THR A 137 -22.99 -71.49 -2.89
CA THR A 137 -24.16 -70.68 -2.49
C THR A 137 -23.92 -69.18 -2.77
N LYS A 138 -25.00 -68.39 -2.85
CA LYS A 138 -24.93 -66.94 -2.98
C LYS A 138 -24.20 -66.35 -1.80
N GLN A 139 -24.39 -66.81 -0.57
CA GLN A 139 -23.71 -66.35 0.64
C GLN A 139 -22.19 -66.52 0.52
N GLN A 140 -21.70 -67.64 -0.03
CA GLN A 140 -20.26 -67.83 -0.26
C GLN A 140 -19.69 -66.92 -1.32
N LEU A 141 -20.43 -66.66 -2.42
CA LEU A 141 -20.03 -65.60 -3.40
C LEU A 141 -20.00 -64.24 -2.78
N ASP A 142 -21.02 -63.86 -2.00
CA ASP A 142 -21.07 -62.52 -1.35
C ASP A 142 -19.94 -62.37 -0.32
N GLN A 143 -19.56 -63.43 0.41
CA GLN A 143 -18.38 -63.42 1.29
C GLN A 143 -17.08 -63.24 0.53
N ALA A 144 -16.88 -63.90 -0.59
CA ALA A 144 -15.71 -63.73 -1.45
C ALA A 144 -15.63 -62.29 -2.03
N LYS A 145 -16.79 -61.72 -2.42
CA LYS A 145 -16.90 -60.34 -2.87
C LYS A 145 -16.52 -59.35 -1.78
N LEU A 146 -16.99 -59.56 -0.56
CA LEU A 146 -16.64 -58.73 0.59
C LEU A 146 -15.13 -58.78 0.88
N ALA A 147 -14.54 -60.01 0.84
CA ALA A 147 -13.10 -60.19 1.02
C ALA A 147 -12.28 -59.42 -0.03
N LEU A 148 -12.70 -59.46 -1.30
CA LEU A 148 -12.07 -58.70 -2.39
C LEU A 148 -12.17 -57.19 -2.14
N THR A 149 -13.36 -56.68 -1.76
CA THR A 149 -13.57 -55.26 -1.49
C THR A 149 -12.68 -54.80 -0.33
N ASN A 150 -12.58 -55.56 0.74
CA ASN A 150 -11.72 -55.26 1.89
C ASN A 150 -10.23 -55.25 1.50
N ALA A 151 -9.79 -56.25 0.72
CA ALA A 151 -8.42 -56.31 0.25
C ALA A 151 -8.07 -55.15 -0.69
N GLN A 152 -9.00 -54.74 -1.55
CA GLN A 152 -8.83 -53.57 -2.42
C GLN A 152 -8.70 -52.26 -1.61
N SER A 153 -9.54 -52.07 -0.59
CA SER A 153 -9.46 -50.92 0.30
C SER A 153 -8.13 -50.85 1.03
N ASN A 154 -7.64 -51.98 1.54
CA ASN A 154 -6.34 -52.08 2.21
C ASN A 154 -5.17 -51.73 1.26
N LEU A 155 -5.22 -52.26 0.02
CA LEU A 155 -4.23 -51.95 -1.02
C LEU A 155 -4.23 -50.43 -1.34
N THR A 156 -5.43 -49.86 -1.50
CA THR A 156 -5.56 -48.42 -1.76
C THR A 156 -4.92 -47.59 -0.65
N GLN A 157 -5.20 -47.93 0.62
CA GLN A 157 -4.59 -47.26 1.78
C GLN A 157 -3.06 -47.42 1.79
N ALA A 158 -2.54 -48.61 1.50
CA ALA A 158 -1.11 -48.85 1.44
C ALA A 158 -0.44 -48.02 0.31
N ASN A 159 -1.08 -47.89 -0.85
CA ASN A 159 -0.58 -47.09 -1.97
C ASN A 159 -0.59 -45.59 -1.65
N ILE A 160 -1.59 -45.08 -0.91
CA ILE A 160 -1.61 -43.70 -0.41
C ILE A 160 -0.40 -43.50 0.48
N ASN A 161 -0.13 -44.39 1.42
CA ASN A 161 1.04 -44.27 2.32
C ASN A 161 2.37 -44.28 1.56
N VAL A 162 2.47 -45.05 0.46
CA VAL A 162 3.66 -45.00 -0.44
C VAL A 162 3.72 -43.62 -1.14
N GLY A 163 2.59 -43.11 -1.60
CA GLY A 163 2.50 -41.79 -2.20
C GLY A 163 2.99 -40.69 -1.26
N ASP A 164 2.62 -40.77 0.01
CA ASP A 164 2.98 -39.80 1.08
C ASP A 164 4.49 -39.78 1.41
N THR A 165 5.24 -40.80 0.97
CA THR A 165 6.72 -40.77 1.09
C THR A 165 7.37 -39.81 0.11
N LYS A 166 6.64 -39.34 -0.90
CA LYS A 166 7.10 -38.38 -1.92
C LYS A 166 6.37 -37.06 -1.71
N VAL A 167 7.06 -36.08 -1.14
CA VAL A 167 6.51 -34.76 -0.95
C VAL A 167 6.56 -33.99 -2.25
N LYS A 168 5.41 -33.48 -2.69
CA LYS A 168 5.23 -32.83 -3.99
C LYS A 168 4.91 -31.34 -3.82
N ALA A 169 5.27 -30.54 -4.82
CA ALA A 169 4.93 -29.12 -4.86
C ALA A 169 3.41 -28.92 -4.95
N PRO A 170 2.79 -28.15 -4.05
CA PRO A 170 1.35 -27.86 -4.09
C PRO A 170 0.98 -26.77 -5.09
N ILE A 171 1.92 -25.87 -5.43
CA ILE A 171 1.75 -24.76 -6.38
C ILE A 171 2.92 -24.72 -7.37
N ASN A 172 2.71 -24.05 -8.50
CA ASN A 172 3.81 -23.67 -9.40
C ASN A 172 4.54 -22.45 -8.84
N GLY A 173 5.87 -22.41 -8.95
CA GLY A 173 6.62 -21.25 -8.51
C GLY A 173 8.11 -21.53 -8.34
N PHE A 174 8.83 -20.54 -7.83
CA PHE A 174 10.24 -20.66 -7.48
C PHE A 174 10.39 -21.05 -6.01
N ILE A 175 11.33 -21.92 -5.71
CA ILE A 175 11.75 -22.20 -4.34
C ILE A 175 12.49 -20.95 -3.82
N ASN A 176 11.86 -20.19 -2.95
CA ASN A 176 12.45 -19.02 -2.32
C ASN A 176 13.38 -19.43 -1.17
N LYS A 177 12.93 -20.42 -0.37
CA LYS A 177 13.71 -20.95 0.75
C LYS A 177 13.48 -22.43 0.96
N LYS A 178 14.54 -23.14 1.35
CA LYS A 178 14.54 -24.54 1.74
C LYS A 178 14.91 -24.65 3.22
N TYR A 179 14.07 -25.31 4.02
CA TYR A 179 14.25 -25.44 5.47
C TYR A 179 14.78 -26.82 5.91
N ILE A 180 14.96 -27.74 4.98
CA ILE A 180 15.28 -29.14 5.25
C ILE A 180 16.47 -29.65 4.43
N GLU A 181 17.17 -30.63 4.98
CA GLU A 181 18.31 -31.29 4.35
C GLU A 181 18.12 -32.81 4.34
N PRO A 182 18.84 -33.53 3.48
CA PRO A 182 18.92 -34.99 3.58
C PRO A 182 19.35 -35.41 4.97
N GLY A 183 18.64 -36.36 5.59
CA GLY A 183 18.86 -36.78 6.97
C GLY A 183 17.96 -36.13 8.01
N SER A 184 17.27 -35.02 7.67
CA SER A 184 16.32 -34.35 8.55
C SER A 184 15.19 -35.30 8.95
N ILE A 185 14.67 -35.12 10.16
CA ILE A 185 13.48 -35.82 10.65
C ILE A 185 12.32 -34.85 10.59
N LEU A 186 11.31 -35.18 9.81
CA LEU A 186 10.09 -34.40 9.70
C LEU A 186 9.14 -34.78 10.83
N THR A 187 8.45 -33.78 11.37
CA THR A 187 7.38 -33.96 12.36
C THR A 187 6.09 -33.33 11.83
N GLY A 188 4.97 -34.00 12.06
CA GLY A 188 3.67 -33.45 11.69
C GLY A 188 3.11 -32.48 12.75
N MET A 189 3.59 -32.60 14.01
CA MET A 189 3.17 -31.74 15.12
C MET A 189 4.36 -31.48 16.09
N PRO A 190 4.85 -30.23 16.22
CA PRO A 190 4.56 -29.10 15.32
C PRO A 190 5.03 -29.38 13.88
N ALA A 191 4.29 -28.88 12.91
CA ALA A 191 4.60 -29.12 11.50
C ALA A 191 5.96 -28.52 11.11
N THR A 192 6.84 -29.35 10.55
CA THR A 192 8.16 -28.91 10.06
C THR A 192 7.98 -28.17 8.74
N ALA A 193 8.41 -26.90 8.66
CA ALA A 193 8.46 -26.15 7.40
C ALA A 193 9.45 -26.85 6.44
N LEU A 194 9.07 -27.00 5.18
CA LEU A 194 9.85 -27.68 4.15
C LEU A 194 10.42 -26.71 3.14
N PHE A 195 9.53 -26.00 2.45
CA PHE A 195 9.86 -25.07 1.39
C PHE A 195 8.97 -23.83 1.47
N ASP A 196 9.53 -22.72 1.06
CA ASP A 196 8.80 -21.50 0.73
C ASP A 196 8.75 -21.40 -0.80
N ILE A 197 7.54 -21.44 -1.37
CA ILE A 197 7.32 -21.42 -2.82
C ILE A 197 6.57 -20.16 -3.20
N VAL A 198 7.14 -19.39 -4.11
CA VAL A 198 6.62 -18.09 -4.56
C VAL A 198 6.31 -18.13 -6.04
N ASN A 199 5.06 -17.89 -6.40
CA ASN A 199 4.64 -17.78 -7.78
C ASN A 199 4.74 -16.34 -8.28
N THR A 200 5.79 -16.05 -9.05
CA THR A 200 6.05 -14.73 -9.65
C THR A 200 5.55 -14.60 -11.09
N ALA A 201 4.93 -15.63 -11.66
CA ALA A 201 4.38 -15.56 -13.01
C ALA A 201 3.30 -14.48 -13.13
N LYS A 202 2.55 -14.29 -12.06
CA LYS A 202 1.62 -13.18 -11.89
C LYS A 202 1.95 -12.45 -10.61
N LEU A 203 2.08 -11.15 -10.70
CA LEU A 203 2.28 -10.27 -9.58
C LEU A 203 1.06 -9.37 -9.42
N LYS A 204 0.83 -8.90 -8.20
CA LYS A 204 -0.12 -7.84 -7.89
C LYS A 204 0.63 -6.68 -7.26
N LEU A 205 0.29 -5.46 -7.67
CA LEU A 205 0.72 -4.26 -6.97
C LEU A 205 -0.35 -3.95 -5.91
N THR A 206 0.05 -3.91 -4.65
CA THR A 206 -0.82 -3.49 -3.55
C THR A 206 -0.52 -2.03 -3.24
N VAL A 207 -1.53 -1.18 -3.43
CA VAL A 207 -1.47 0.26 -3.14
C VAL A 207 -2.55 0.63 -2.13
N THR A 208 -2.39 1.77 -1.47
CA THR A 208 -3.42 2.34 -0.59
C THR A 208 -3.91 3.66 -1.15
N VAL A 209 -5.22 3.89 -1.12
CA VAL A 209 -5.89 5.09 -1.61
C VAL A 209 -6.82 5.66 -0.53
N ASN A 210 -7.05 6.97 -0.54
CA ASN A 210 -7.95 7.60 0.42
C ASN A 210 -9.44 7.46 0.01
N GLU A 211 -10.35 7.90 0.88
CA GLU A 211 -11.79 7.82 0.69
C GLU A 211 -12.27 8.48 -0.61
N ASN A 212 -11.76 9.68 -0.92
CA ASN A 212 -12.14 10.40 -2.14
C ASN A 212 -11.68 9.69 -3.42
N GLN A 213 -10.51 9.07 -3.36
CA GLN A 213 -9.91 8.32 -4.47
C GLN A 213 -10.64 7.00 -4.71
N VAL A 214 -10.91 6.22 -3.64
CA VAL A 214 -11.55 4.91 -3.77
C VAL A 214 -12.94 4.99 -4.38
N ALA A 215 -13.69 6.07 -4.10
CA ALA A 215 -15.03 6.29 -4.65
C ALA A 215 -15.05 6.36 -6.19
N SER A 216 -13.94 6.71 -6.82
CA SER A 216 -13.79 6.80 -8.28
C SER A 216 -13.37 5.49 -8.94
N LEU A 217 -12.93 4.48 -8.17
CA LEU A 217 -12.37 3.22 -8.66
C LEU A 217 -13.46 2.16 -8.84
N LYS A 218 -13.26 1.30 -9.83
CA LYS A 218 -14.12 0.13 -10.08
C LYS A 218 -13.28 -1.12 -10.29
N LEU A 219 -13.79 -2.25 -9.80
CA LEU A 219 -13.22 -3.55 -10.13
C LEU A 219 -13.16 -3.73 -11.65
N GLY A 220 -12.03 -4.20 -12.13
CA GLY A 220 -11.80 -4.42 -13.55
C GLY A 220 -11.25 -3.24 -14.32
N ASP A 221 -11.02 -2.09 -13.70
CA ASP A 221 -10.38 -0.94 -14.34
C ASP A 221 -8.94 -1.27 -14.74
N ASN A 222 -8.56 -0.84 -15.95
CA ASN A 222 -7.19 -0.96 -16.44
C ASN A 222 -6.35 0.19 -15.88
N ILE A 223 -5.22 -0.15 -15.31
CA ILE A 223 -4.30 0.78 -14.64
C ILE A 223 -2.91 0.63 -15.26
N ASN A 224 -2.29 1.74 -15.55
CA ASN A 224 -0.88 1.77 -15.95
C ASN A 224 0.00 1.79 -14.71
N VAL A 225 0.86 0.80 -14.59
CA VAL A 225 1.80 0.64 -13.48
C VAL A 225 3.22 0.86 -13.97
N THR A 226 4.01 1.60 -13.20
CA THR A 226 5.46 1.74 -13.42
C THR A 226 6.21 1.16 -12.22
N ALA A 227 7.38 0.62 -12.44
CA ALA A 227 8.25 0.16 -11.36
C ALA A 227 9.41 1.15 -11.18
N SER A 228 9.80 1.41 -9.94
CA SER A 228 10.87 2.37 -9.63
C SER A 228 12.20 2.04 -10.31
N VAL A 229 12.47 0.74 -10.54
CA VAL A 229 13.67 0.26 -11.23
C VAL A 229 13.58 0.30 -12.76
N TYR A 230 12.38 0.52 -13.31
CA TYR A 230 12.10 0.62 -14.74
C TYR A 230 11.18 1.82 -15.04
N PRO A 231 11.67 3.07 -14.86
CA PRO A 231 10.83 4.27 -14.94
C PRO A 231 10.21 4.48 -16.34
N ASP A 232 10.91 4.04 -17.38
CA ASP A 232 10.47 4.18 -18.78
C ASP A 232 9.57 3.03 -19.27
N LYS A 233 9.35 2.01 -18.41
CA LYS A 233 8.56 0.84 -18.77
C LYS A 233 7.22 0.84 -18.02
N THR A 234 6.16 0.73 -18.82
CA THR A 234 4.79 0.64 -18.29
C THR A 234 4.33 -0.81 -18.31
N PHE A 235 3.77 -1.26 -17.21
CA PHE A 235 3.19 -2.59 -17.04
C PHE A 235 1.67 -2.44 -16.97
N PRO A 236 0.92 -3.04 -17.90
CA PRO A 236 -0.54 -3.01 -17.83
C PRO A 236 -1.02 -3.84 -16.64
N GLY A 237 -1.89 -3.26 -15.85
CA GLY A 237 -2.52 -3.91 -14.71
C GLY A 237 -4.04 -3.75 -14.74
N LYS A 238 -4.72 -4.55 -13.93
CA LYS A 238 -6.17 -4.52 -13.77
C LYS A 238 -6.53 -4.56 -12.29
N ILE A 239 -7.45 -3.70 -11.84
CA ILE A 239 -7.93 -3.74 -10.45
C ILE A 239 -8.70 -5.04 -10.24
N THR A 240 -8.22 -5.88 -9.33
CA THR A 240 -8.85 -7.17 -8.97
C THR A 240 -9.48 -7.14 -7.59
N PHE A 241 -9.06 -6.21 -6.73
CA PHE A 241 -9.61 -6.08 -5.38
C PHE A 241 -9.59 -4.63 -4.92
N ILE A 242 -10.66 -4.23 -4.26
CA ILE A 242 -10.79 -2.96 -3.54
C ILE A 242 -11.32 -3.32 -2.16
N ALA A 243 -10.61 -2.95 -1.10
CA ALA A 243 -11.02 -3.26 0.27
C ALA A 243 -12.35 -2.58 0.60
N ALA A 244 -13.28 -3.34 1.19
CA ALA A 244 -14.56 -2.81 1.67
C ALA A 244 -14.45 -2.02 2.99
N LYS A 245 -13.27 -2.08 3.64
CA LYS A 245 -12.99 -1.41 4.92
C LYS A 245 -11.62 -0.74 4.83
N ALA A 246 -11.55 0.49 5.35
CA ALA A 246 -10.28 1.20 5.50
C ALA A 246 -9.37 0.52 6.54
N ASP A 247 -8.07 0.69 6.38
CA ASP A 247 -7.05 0.32 7.35
C ASP A 247 -7.03 1.29 8.56
N ALA A 248 -6.11 1.09 9.49
CA ALA A 248 -5.96 1.94 10.68
C ALA A 248 -5.59 3.40 10.37
N SER A 249 -5.08 3.66 9.16
CA SER A 249 -4.71 5.01 8.67
C SER A 249 -5.80 5.64 7.81
N LEU A 250 -7.01 5.07 7.81
CA LEU A 250 -8.17 5.49 7.00
C LEU A 250 -7.92 5.44 5.48
N ASN A 251 -7.04 4.54 5.04
CA ASN A 251 -6.80 4.26 3.63
C ASN A 251 -7.42 2.92 3.23
N PHE A 252 -7.78 2.81 1.97
CA PHE A 252 -8.35 1.60 1.38
C PHE A 252 -7.29 0.87 0.56
N PRO A 253 -6.91 -0.37 0.94
CA PRO A 253 -6.07 -1.22 0.10
C PRO A 253 -6.74 -1.55 -1.23
N VAL A 254 -5.98 -1.43 -2.31
CA VAL A 254 -6.37 -1.79 -3.68
C VAL A 254 -5.31 -2.70 -4.27
N GLU A 255 -5.74 -3.83 -4.86
CA GLU A 255 -4.84 -4.74 -5.55
C GLU A 255 -5.02 -4.64 -7.06
N ILE A 256 -3.91 -4.52 -7.76
CA ILE A 256 -3.82 -4.40 -9.21
C ILE A 256 -3.01 -5.58 -9.72
N GLU A 257 -3.67 -6.55 -10.37
CA GLU A 257 -2.97 -7.68 -10.99
C GLU A 257 -2.24 -7.22 -12.24
N ILE A 258 -0.95 -7.52 -12.32
CA ILE A 258 -0.12 -7.25 -13.50
C ILE A 258 -0.39 -8.34 -14.53
N THR A 259 -0.89 -7.94 -15.69
CA THR A 259 -1.34 -8.89 -16.73
C THR A 259 -0.18 -9.51 -17.51
N ASN A 260 0.99 -8.87 -17.51
CA ASN A 260 2.16 -9.37 -18.24
C ASN A 260 3.47 -9.11 -17.48
N ASN A 261 4.07 -10.17 -16.97
CA ASN A 261 5.44 -10.22 -16.43
C ASN A 261 6.22 -11.40 -17.04
N SER A 262 5.99 -11.68 -18.33
CA SER A 262 6.55 -12.87 -19.00
C SER A 262 8.08 -12.93 -18.99
N ASN A 263 8.75 -11.79 -18.93
CA ASN A 263 10.21 -11.70 -18.87
C ASN A 263 10.75 -11.79 -17.43
N ASN A 264 9.89 -11.95 -16.41
CA ASN A 264 10.26 -11.89 -14.99
C ASN A 264 11.06 -10.62 -14.61
N ASP A 265 10.78 -9.48 -15.26
CA ASP A 265 11.41 -8.20 -14.97
C ASP A 265 11.02 -7.71 -13.56
N LEU A 266 9.74 -7.85 -13.21
CA LEU A 266 9.24 -7.51 -11.89
C LEU A 266 9.41 -8.69 -10.93
N LYS A 267 9.86 -8.38 -9.74
CA LYS A 267 9.98 -9.34 -8.63
C LYS A 267 9.13 -8.89 -7.45
N ALA A 268 8.66 -9.84 -6.65
CA ALA A 268 8.00 -9.56 -5.39
C ALA A 268 8.92 -8.73 -4.47
N GLY A 269 8.35 -7.75 -3.77
CA GLY A 269 9.06 -6.80 -2.92
C GLY A 269 9.56 -5.53 -3.62
N MET A 270 9.54 -5.45 -4.96
CA MET A 270 9.86 -4.20 -5.68
C MET A 270 8.79 -3.14 -5.44
N TYR A 271 9.18 -1.86 -5.51
CA TYR A 271 8.26 -0.74 -5.43
C TYR A 271 7.71 -0.38 -6.82
N GLY A 272 6.43 -0.02 -6.83
CA GLY A 272 5.73 0.42 -8.04
C GLY A 272 4.76 1.56 -7.76
N THR A 273 4.39 2.26 -8.83
CA THR A 273 3.44 3.36 -8.83
C THR A 273 2.30 3.02 -9.78
N ALA A 274 1.08 3.07 -9.28
CA ALA A 274 -0.12 2.95 -10.08
C ALA A 274 -0.61 4.33 -10.49
N ASN A 275 -0.84 4.53 -11.79
CA ASN A 275 -1.34 5.78 -12.36
C ASN A 275 -2.84 5.62 -12.66
N PHE A 276 -3.66 6.26 -11.84
CA PHE A 276 -5.11 6.22 -11.98
C PHE A 276 -5.58 7.41 -12.81
N ALA A 277 -5.98 7.13 -14.04
CA ALA A 277 -6.62 8.15 -14.88
C ALA A 277 -8.08 8.32 -14.45
N SER A 278 -8.47 9.53 -14.14
CA SER A 278 -9.85 9.84 -13.78
C SER A 278 -10.77 9.66 -14.99
N LYS A 279 -11.80 8.84 -14.83
CA LYS A 279 -12.90 8.71 -15.80
C LYS A 279 -13.92 9.84 -15.69
N GLN A 280 -13.81 10.68 -14.66
CA GLN A 280 -14.68 11.85 -14.53
C GLN A 280 -14.32 12.84 -15.62
N GLN A 281 -15.35 13.43 -16.23
CA GLN A 281 -15.15 14.52 -17.17
C GLN A 281 -14.27 15.58 -16.51
N LYS A 282 -13.29 16.07 -17.28
CA LYS A 282 -12.49 17.22 -16.90
C LYS A 282 -13.41 18.28 -16.32
N GLN A 283 -13.27 18.58 -15.04
CA GLN A 283 -14.12 19.59 -14.39
C GLN A 283 -13.41 20.93 -14.45
N SER A 284 -14.18 21.95 -14.82
CA SER A 284 -13.72 23.33 -14.67
C SER A 284 -13.79 23.72 -13.20
N LEU A 285 -12.65 23.84 -12.57
CA LEU A 285 -12.51 24.14 -11.16
C LEU A 285 -11.84 25.49 -10.98
N THR A 286 -12.36 26.30 -10.08
CA THR A 286 -11.64 27.50 -9.62
C THR A 286 -10.52 27.07 -8.70
N VAL A 287 -9.29 27.32 -9.10
CA VAL A 287 -8.10 26.88 -8.35
C VAL A 287 -7.17 28.04 -8.00
N VAL A 288 -6.50 27.92 -6.86
CA VAL A 288 -5.46 28.83 -6.43
C VAL A 288 -4.23 28.03 -5.97
N PRO A 289 -3.01 28.59 -6.07
CA PRO A 289 -1.82 27.95 -5.53
C PRO A 289 -1.96 27.71 -4.02
N ARG A 290 -1.50 26.57 -3.53
CA ARG A 290 -1.57 26.19 -2.11
C ARG A 290 -0.91 27.22 -1.18
N ASN A 291 0.16 27.87 -1.65
CA ASN A 291 0.87 28.91 -0.92
C ASN A 291 0.13 30.26 -0.86
N ALA A 292 -1.06 30.39 -1.47
CA ALA A 292 -1.89 31.59 -1.31
C ALA A 292 -2.62 31.63 0.05
N PHE A 293 -2.74 30.50 0.74
CA PHE A 293 -3.41 30.44 2.03
C PHE A 293 -2.53 31.01 3.15
N VAL A 294 -3.17 31.71 4.08
CA VAL A 294 -2.49 32.26 5.26
C VAL A 294 -2.17 31.15 6.25
N GLY A 295 -0.89 30.79 6.36
CA GLY A 295 -0.42 29.71 7.23
C GLY A 295 -0.69 28.32 6.67
N SER A 296 -1.94 27.90 6.53
CA SER A 296 -2.31 26.58 6.01
C SER A 296 -3.65 26.60 5.26
N VAL A 297 -3.92 25.60 4.45
CA VAL A 297 -5.22 25.45 3.76
C VAL A 297 -6.38 25.40 4.75
N SER A 298 -6.15 24.85 5.95
CA SER A 298 -7.17 24.73 7.00
C SER A 298 -7.60 26.09 7.61
N SER A 299 -6.82 27.17 7.41
CA SER A 299 -7.24 28.50 7.86
C SER A 299 -8.45 29.01 7.10
N ASN A 300 -8.64 28.56 5.87
CA ASN A 300 -9.64 29.08 4.95
C ASN A 300 -9.55 30.60 4.71
N GLU A 301 -8.34 31.15 4.80
CA GLU A 301 -8.08 32.58 4.68
C GLU A 301 -7.05 32.84 3.57
N ILE A 302 -7.35 33.81 2.71
CA ILE A 302 -6.50 34.20 1.58
C ILE A 302 -6.48 35.73 1.49
N PHE A 303 -5.29 36.32 1.25
CA PHE A 303 -5.19 37.75 0.91
C PHE A 303 -5.39 37.94 -0.59
N VAL A 304 -6.24 38.92 -0.92
CA VAL A 304 -6.47 39.40 -2.29
C VAL A 304 -5.91 40.80 -2.42
N ALA A 305 -5.16 41.09 -3.48
CA ALA A 305 -4.69 42.43 -3.80
C ALA A 305 -5.74 43.15 -4.62
N GLU A 306 -6.40 44.16 -4.01
CA GLU A 306 -7.43 44.96 -4.64
C GLU A 306 -7.05 46.47 -4.51
N ASN A 307 -6.89 47.14 -5.65
CA ASN A 307 -6.53 48.58 -5.71
C ASN A 307 -5.28 48.98 -4.90
N GLY A 308 -4.26 48.07 -4.85
CA GLY A 308 -3.02 48.31 -4.11
C GLY A 308 -3.13 48.09 -2.59
N VAL A 309 -4.19 47.43 -2.13
CA VAL A 309 -4.44 47.11 -0.72
C VAL A 309 -4.67 45.59 -0.60
N ALA A 310 -4.10 44.98 0.43
CA ALA A 310 -4.36 43.60 0.78
C ALA A 310 -5.68 43.49 1.56
N LYS A 311 -6.60 42.68 1.06
CA LYS A 311 -7.86 42.34 1.74
C LYS A 311 -7.87 40.87 2.13
N LEU A 312 -8.11 40.59 3.41
CA LEU A 312 -8.26 39.23 3.90
C LEU A 312 -9.68 38.71 3.56
N LYS A 313 -9.75 37.66 2.77
CA LYS A 313 -11.01 36.99 2.42
C LYS A 313 -11.08 35.59 3.05
N LYS A 314 -12.25 35.26 3.58
CA LYS A 314 -12.58 33.88 3.96
C LYS A 314 -13.09 33.13 2.74
N VAL A 315 -12.52 31.96 2.52
CA VAL A 315 -12.86 31.07 1.39
C VAL A 315 -13.30 29.72 1.90
N VAL A 316 -13.99 28.96 1.08
CA VAL A 316 -14.25 27.56 1.35
C VAL A 316 -13.34 26.75 0.42
N ALA A 317 -12.29 26.16 1.01
CA ALA A 317 -11.39 25.27 0.30
C ALA A 317 -12.06 23.92 0.03
N GLY A 318 -11.85 23.39 -1.18
CA GLY A 318 -12.25 22.06 -1.60
C GLY A 318 -11.07 21.09 -1.59
N ARG A 319 -10.90 20.37 -2.69
CA ARG A 319 -9.85 19.34 -2.87
C ARG A 319 -8.48 19.98 -3.04
N ILE A 320 -7.45 19.30 -2.50
CA ILE A 320 -6.05 19.65 -2.75
C ILE A 320 -5.57 18.83 -3.95
N LEU A 321 -5.12 19.52 -4.99
CA LEU A 321 -4.73 18.96 -6.28
C LEU A 321 -3.24 19.27 -6.55
N GLY A 322 -2.36 18.53 -5.89
CA GLY A 322 -0.91 18.79 -5.92
C GLY A 322 -0.57 20.14 -5.27
N ASP A 323 -0.05 21.07 -6.09
CA ASP A 323 0.31 22.44 -5.64
C ASP A 323 -0.85 23.45 -5.73
N GLN A 324 -2.02 23.01 -6.18
CA GLN A 324 -3.24 23.80 -6.29
C GLN A 324 -4.29 23.36 -5.29
N VAL A 325 -5.19 24.28 -4.93
CA VAL A 325 -6.36 24.01 -4.07
C VAL A 325 -7.61 24.51 -4.77
N GLU A 326 -8.61 23.66 -4.85
CA GLU A 326 -9.94 24.04 -5.32
C GLU A 326 -10.60 25.02 -4.37
N ILE A 327 -11.24 26.04 -4.92
CA ILE A 327 -12.05 27.00 -4.16
C ILE A 327 -13.51 26.78 -4.53
N LEU A 328 -14.31 26.38 -3.54
CA LEU A 328 -15.74 26.17 -3.71
C LEU A 328 -16.54 27.48 -3.64
N SER A 329 -16.07 28.43 -2.84
CA SER A 329 -16.66 29.76 -2.73
C SER A 329 -15.74 30.77 -2.05
N GLY A 330 -16.02 32.06 -2.21
CA GLY A 330 -15.28 33.16 -1.55
C GLY A 330 -14.32 33.93 -2.45
N LEU A 331 -14.05 33.46 -3.68
CA LEU A 331 -13.26 34.16 -4.70
C LEU A 331 -14.01 34.20 -6.03
N SER A 332 -13.72 35.24 -6.80
CA SER A 332 -14.22 35.40 -8.17
C SER A 332 -13.09 35.23 -9.18
N ASP A 333 -13.43 34.79 -10.38
CA ASP A 333 -12.47 34.64 -11.48
C ASP A 333 -11.79 35.98 -11.79
N GLY A 334 -10.47 35.96 -11.98
CA GLY A 334 -9.65 37.15 -12.23
C GLY A 334 -9.18 37.91 -10.99
N GLU A 335 -9.66 37.59 -9.79
CA GLU A 335 -9.12 38.18 -8.56
C GLU A 335 -7.63 37.83 -8.38
N LYS A 336 -6.82 38.78 -7.86
CA LYS A 336 -5.39 38.57 -7.68
C LYS A 336 -5.12 38.10 -6.25
N VAL A 337 -4.91 36.81 -6.05
CA VAL A 337 -4.52 36.25 -4.74
C VAL A 337 -3.04 36.43 -4.49
N ILE A 338 -2.67 36.79 -3.26
CA ILE A 338 -1.28 36.96 -2.86
C ILE A 338 -0.67 35.62 -2.54
N THR A 339 0.44 35.29 -3.21
CA THR A 339 1.12 34.00 -3.08
C THR A 339 2.45 34.07 -2.35
N THR A 340 2.98 35.28 -2.15
CA THR A 340 4.24 35.52 -1.42
C THR A 340 4.17 36.85 -0.70
N GLY A 341 4.74 36.93 0.51
CA GLY A 341 4.75 38.17 1.34
C GLY A 341 3.64 38.22 2.39
N GLN A 342 2.72 37.26 2.41
CA GLN A 342 1.54 37.24 3.29
C GLN A 342 1.85 37.14 4.78
N ILE A 343 3.03 36.66 5.19
CA ILE A 343 3.42 36.56 6.62
C ILE A 343 3.45 37.93 7.31
N ASN A 344 3.77 38.98 6.57
CA ASN A 344 3.89 40.34 7.06
C ASN A 344 2.65 41.17 6.80
N LEU A 345 1.59 40.59 6.22
CA LEU A 345 0.37 41.33 5.87
C LEU A 345 -0.66 41.28 6.99
N GLN A 346 -1.33 42.40 7.14
CA GLN A 346 -2.58 42.55 7.87
C GLN A 346 -3.65 43.07 6.92
N ASP A 347 -4.90 42.81 7.24
CA ASP A 347 -6.02 43.32 6.45
C ASP A 347 -5.96 44.85 6.35
N GLY A 348 -6.03 45.37 5.13
CA GLY A 348 -5.91 46.80 4.87
C GLY A 348 -4.49 47.36 4.63
N ASN A 349 -3.44 46.52 4.67
CA ASN A 349 -2.09 46.96 4.37
C ASN A 349 -1.92 47.35 2.90
N THR A 350 -1.17 48.43 2.64
CA THR A 350 -0.76 48.81 1.28
C THR A 350 0.22 47.79 0.73
N VAL A 351 0.03 47.31 -0.50
CA VAL A 351 0.89 46.32 -1.15
C VAL A 351 1.42 46.85 -2.49
N GLU A 352 2.66 46.49 -2.76
CA GLU A 352 3.31 46.67 -4.05
C GLU A 352 3.48 45.31 -4.74
N ILE A 353 2.86 45.17 -5.91
CA ILE A 353 2.92 43.92 -6.67
C ILE A 353 4.24 43.85 -7.42
N ILE A 354 5.07 42.90 -7.04
CA ILE A 354 6.32 42.58 -7.74
C ILE A 354 6.09 41.41 -8.72
N LYS A 355 6.80 41.47 -9.86
CA LYS A 355 6.71 40.45 -10.90
C LYS A 355 7.40 39.14 -10.52
#